data_fa0beb4f45591d9bc24fee741fbca521
#
_entry.id   fa0beb4f45591d9bc24fee741fbca521
#
_cell.length_a   1.000
_cell.length_b   1.000
_cell.length_c   1.000
_cell.angle_alpha   90.00
_cell.angle_beta   90.00
_cell.angle_gamma   90.00
#
_symmetry.space_group_name_H-M   'P 1'
#
loop_
_entity.id
_entity.type
_entity.pdbx_description
1 polymer ?
#
loop_
_entity_poly.entity_id
_entity_poly.type
_entity_poly.pdbx_seq_one_letter_code
_entity_poly.pdbx_strand_id
1 'polypeptide(L)'
;DAVSSSRPIAVMHSNFHLMTVNSTSLSLANYVADMDIEGIAIGPDGTPNGELQEMAAMFPIMRRLGINFREVGRSRESVIDFGKVCNRVGVTTAADLINDLPDEDVAEMTDITNGSDYPIRLMSLLNGLAQPAEETSARALELKKKCTDKLRLGAVKIVTDGSIQGFTARLRWPYHYNGAPNGIWNIAPEQLNELVAIL
;
A
#
# COMPACT_ATOMS: atom_id res chain seq x y z
N ASP A 1 11.08 -19.32 -11.04
CA ASP A 1 11.20 -20.77 -10.93
C ASP A 1 12.60 -21.26 -10.51
N ALA A 2 13.64 -20.45 -10.73
CA ALA A 2 15.02 -20.84 -10.37
C ALA A 2 15.22 -21.21 -8.89
N VAL A 3 14.41 -20.65 -7.98
CA VAL A 3 14.48 -20.93 -6.53
C VAL A 3 13.61 -22.13 -6.18
N SER A 4 12.40 -22.23 -6.75
CA SER A 4 11.48 -23.34 -6.54
C SER A 4 10.46 -23.44 -7.65
N SER A 5 10.22 -24.65 -8.13
CA SER A 5 9.14 -24.97 -9.08
C SER A 5 7.92 -25.61 -8.38
N SER A 6 7.99 -25.89 -7.08
CA SER A 6 6.93 -26.57 -6.33
C SER A 6 6.32 -25.74 -5.19
N ARG A 7 7.06 -24.76 -4.68
CA ARG A 7 6.56 -23.84 -3.64
C ARG A 7 6.19 -22.50 -4.26
N PRO A 8 5.02 -21.94 -3.92
CA PRO A 8 4.69 -20.58 -4.36
C PRO A 8 5.67 -19.59 -3.74
N ILE A 9 6.17 -18.68 -4.56
CA ILE A 9 7.09 -17.61 -4.15
C ILE A 9 6.54 -16.28 -4.65
N ALA A 10 6.48 -15.31 -3.74
CA ALA A 10 6.16 -13.92 -4.06
C ALA A 10 7.19 -13.00 -3.39
N VAL A 11 7.78 -12.12 -4.18
CA VAL A 11 8.74 -11.11 -3.72
C VAL A 11 8.13 -9.74 -3.96
N MET A 12 7.74 -9.07 -2.87
CA MET A 12 7.29 -7.68 -2.94
C MET A 12 8.50 -6.76 -3.11
N HIS A 13 8.46 -5.87 -4.09
CA HIS A 13 9.48 -4.84 -4.23
C HIS A 13 9.31 -3.76 -3.16
N SER A 14 10.39 -3.11 -2.79
CA SER A 14 10.41 -2.11 -1.70
C SER A 14 9.53 -0.88 -1.95
N ASN A 15 9.12 -0.64 -3.21
CA ASN A 15 8.18 0.42 -3.57
C ASN A 15 6.70 0.07 -3.32
N PHE A 16 6.39 -1.20 -3.03
CA PHE A 16 5.03 -1.75 -2.86
C PHE A 16 4.10 -1.63 -4.08
N HIS A 17 4.64 -1.28 -5.26
CA HIS A 17 3.90 -1.18 -6.52
C HIS A 17 4.19 -2.32 -7.49
N LEU A 18 5.20 -3.14 -7.19
CA LEU A 18 5.63 -4.27 -8.01
C LEU A 18 5.79 -5.53 -7.16
N MET A 19 5.47 -6.68 -7.74
CA MET A 19 5.70 -7.99 -7.16
C MET A 19 6.25 -8.93 -8.22
N THR A 20 7.25 -9.71 -7.87
CA THR A 20 7.76 -10.80 -8.71
C THR A 20 7.33 -12.14 -8.12
N VAL A 21 6.72 -12.99 -8.94
CA VAL A 21 6.20 -14.29 -8.51
C VAL A 21 6.69 -15.40 -9.43
N ASN A 22 6.72 -16.64 -8.91
CA ASN A 22 7.03 -17.81 -9.75
C ASN A 22 5.77 -18.41 -10.38
N SER A 23 5.96 -19.34 -11.33
CA SER A 23 4.87 -20.01 -12.04
C SER A 23 3.88 -20.72 -11.10
N THR A 24 4.36 -21.27 -9.98
CA THR A 24 3.49 -21.89 -8.96
C THR A 24 2.53 -20.86 -8.35
N SER A 25 2.98 -19.64 -8.08
CA SER A 25 2.12 -18.56 -7.56
C SER A 25 1.12 -18.07 -8.61
N LEU A 26 1.53 -17.94 -9.88
CA LEU A 26 0.63 -17.59 -10.98
C LEU A 26 -0.49 -18.64 -11.11
N SER A 27 -0.13 -19.92 -11.11
CA SER A 27 -1.08 -21.04 -11.18
C SER A 27 -2.04 -21.05 -10.00
N LEU A 28 -1.56 -20.77 -8.78
CA LEU A 28 -2.38 -20.70 -7.57
C LEU A 28 -3.45 -19.60 -7.64
N ALA A 29 -3.14 -18.49 -8.30
CA ALA A 29 -4.06 -17.39 -8.53
C ALA A 29 -4.90 -17.53 -9.81
N ASN A 30 -4.70 -18.63 -10.56
CA ASN A 30 -5.30 -18.86 -11.90
C ASN A 30 -4.94 -17.76 -12.92
N TYR A 31 -3.72 -17.22 -12.84
CA TYR A 31 -3.25 -16.28 -13.84
C TYR A 31 -2.82 -17.03 -15.09
N VAL A 32 -3.57 -16.83 -16.16
CA VAL A 32 -3.39 -17.47 -17.46
C VAL A 32 -3.24 -16.40 -18.55
N ALA A 33 -2.84 -16.81 -19.75
CA ALA A 33 -2.90 -15.95 -20.93
C ALA A 33 -4.34 -15.41 -21.12
N ASP A 34 -4.46 -14.27 -21.76
CA ASP A 34 -5.75 -13.62 -22.11
C ASP A 34 -6.60 -13.11 -20.92
N MET A 35 -6.02 -12.98 -19.72
CA MET A 35 -6.73 -12.30 -18.64
C MET A 35 -6.73 -10.78 -18.83
N ASP A 36 -7.92 -10.20 -18.76
CA ASP A 36 -8.11 -8.73 -18.79
C ASP A 36 -7.90 -8.12 -17.40
N ILE A 37 -6.68 -8.28 -16.87
CA ILE A 37 -6.25 -7.64 -15.61
C ILE A 37 -5.06 -6.76 -15.94
N GLU A 38 -5.29 -5.45 -15.88
CA GLU A 38 -4.20 -4.48 -16.01
C GLU A 38 -3.14 -4.71 -14.93
N GLY A 39 -1.88 -4.70 -15.32
CA GLY A 39 -0.75 -4.89 -14.38
C GLY A 39 -0.17 -6.30 -14.38
N ILE A 40 -0.70 -7.25 -15.13
CA ILE A 40 -0.04 -8.55 -15.35
C ILE A 40 0.89 -8.41 -16.56
N ALA A 41 2.20 -8.45 -16.32
CA ALA A 41 3.17 -8.39 -17.41
C ALA A 41 3.20 -9.70 -18.20
N ILE A 42 3.08 -9.59 -19.51
CA ILE A 42 3.03 -10.72 -20.45
C ILE A 42 4.41 -10.90 -21.12
N GLY A 43 4.88 -12.12 -21.15
CA GLY A 43 6.12 -12.49 -21.79
C GLY A 43 6.00 -12.57 -23.33
N PRO A 44 7.13 -12.77 -24.05
CA PRO A 44 7.14 -12.90 -25.49
C PRO A 44 6.32 -14.09 -26.04
N ASP A 45 6.07 -15.08 -25.18
CA ASP A 45 5.28 -16.28 -25.47
C ASP A 45 3.77 -16.08 -25.28
N GLY A 46 3.34 -14.87 -24.90
CA GLY A 46 1.93 -14.55 -24.64
C GLY A 46 1.43 -14.99 -23.25
N THR A 47 2.31 -15.47 -22.38
CA THR A 47 1.94 -15.91 -21.03
C THR A 47 2.42 -14.91 -19.96
N PRO A 48 1.79 -14.88 -18.75
CA PRO A 48 2.29 -14.09 -17.64
C PRO A 48 3.75 -14.43 -17.29
N ASN A 49 4.62 -13.44 -17.26
CA ASN A 49 6.05 -13.63 -17.02
C ASN A 49 6.46 -13.63 -15.53
N GLY A 50 5.50 -13.41 -14.62
CA GLY A 50 5.71 -13.36 -13.18
C GLY A 50 5.91 -11.98 -12.60
N GLU A 51 5.93 -10.92 -13.41
CA GLU A 51 5.89 -9.54 -12.93
C GLU A 51 4.43 -9.08 -12.80
N LEU A 52 4.08 -8.59 -11.61
CA LEU A 52 2.76 -8.04 -11.29
C LEU A 52 2.92 -6.60 -10.86
N GLN A 53 2.10 -5.74 -11.42
CA GLN A 53 2.11 -4.30 -11.21
C GLN A 53 0.78 -3.86 -10.59
N GLU A 54 0.87 -3.03 -9.56
CA GLU A 54 -0.25 -2.46 -8.83
C GLU A 54 -1.15 -3.48 -8.10
N MET A 55 -2.02 -2.96 -7.28
CA MET A 55 -2.80 -3.74 -6.32
C MET A 55 -3.76 -4.72 -6.99
N ALA A 56 -4.35 -4.36 -8.13
CA ALA A 56 -5.28 -5.22 -8.86
C ALA A 56 -4.64 -6.56 -9.27
N ALA A 57 -3.37 -6.53 -9.71
CA ALA A 57 -2.62 -7.72 -10.08
C ALA A 57 -1.99 -8.44 -8.87
N MET A 58 -1.62 -7.72 -7.81
CA MET A 58 -0.89 -8.29 -6.67
C MET A 58 -1.81 -8.90 -5.60
N PHE A 59 -2.94 -8.28 -5.28
CA PHE A 59 -3.82 -8.73 -4.19
C PHE A 59 -4.34 -10.16 -4.32
N PRO A 60 -4.72 -10.67 -5.51
CA PRO A 60 -5.15 -12.07 -5.63
C PRO A 60 -4.07 -13.06 -5.19
N ILE A 61 -2.79 -12.81 -5.55
CA ILE A 61 -1.65 -13.62 -5.10
C ILE A 61 -1.49 -13.53 -3.58
N MET A 62 -1.44 -12.30 -3.03
CA MET A 62 -1.28 -12.09 -1.60
C MET A 62 -2.36 -12.80 -0.79
N ARG A 63 -3.61 -12.68 -1.21
CA ARG A 63 -4.75 -13.36 -0.57
C ARG A 63 -4.61 -14.87 -0.60
N ARG A 64 -4.18 -15.45 -1.73
CA ARG A 64 -3.98 -16.89 -1.88
C ARG A 64 -2.83 -17.42 -1.04
N LEU A 65 -1.78 -16.62 -0.86
CA LEU A 65 -0.62 -16.97 -0.03
C LEU A 65 -0.84 -16.66 1.46
N GLY A 66 -1.96 -16.09 1.85
CA GLY A 66 -2.20 -15.65 3.22
C GLY A 66 -1.28 -14.51 3.65
N ILE A 67 -0.77 -13.71 2.71
CA ILE A 67 0.09 -12.56 3.01
C ILE A 67 -0.80 -11.39 3.42
N ASN A 68 -0.66 -10.99 4.69
CA ASN A 68 -1.29 -9.79 5.22
C ASN A 68 -0.23 -8.83 5.74
N PHE A 69 0.13 -7.83 4.95
CA PHE A 69 1.13 -6.84 5.37
C PHE A 69 0.72 -6.03 6.59
N ARG A 70 -0.58 -5.93 6.87
CA ARG A 70 -1.08 -5.23 8.06
C ARG A 70 -0.71 -5.95 9.36
N GLU A 71 -0.55 -7.28 9.31
CA GLU A 71 -0.16 -8.06 10.49
C GLU A 71 1.36 -8.03 10.73
N VAL A 72 2.15 -7.89 9.66
CA VAL A 72 3.63 -7.99 9.74
C VAL A 72 4.26 -6.84 10.53
N GLY A 73 3.64 -5.69 10.60
CA GLY A 73 4.19 -4.52 11.33
C GLY A 73 3.33 -4.03 12.50
N ARG A 74 2.27 -4.77 12.84
CA ARG A 74 1.21 -4.36 13.75
C ARG A 74 1.49 -4.71 15.21
N SER A 75 2.73 -4.74 15.65
CA SER A 75 3.02 -4.96 17.04
C SER A 75 3.40 -3.67 17.76
N ARG A 76 3.15 -3.62 19.06
CA ARG A 76 3.58 -2.52 19.94
C ARG A 76 5.08 -2.26 19.79
N GLU A 77 5.88 -3.32 19.76
CA GLU A 77 7.32 -3.26 19.59
C GLU A 77 7.71 -2.62 18.25
N SER A 78 7.00 -2.94 17.18
CA SER A 78 7.26 -2.36 15.85
C SER A 78 7.08 -0.84 15.83
N VAL A 79 6.04 -0.32 16.48
CA VAL A 79 5.81 1.14 16.59
C VAL A 79 6.90 1.80 17.44
N ILE A 80 7.27 1.18 18.56
CA ILE A 80 8.34 1.68 19.43
C ILE A 80 9.69 1.69 18.70
N ASP A 81 10.02 0.61 18.02
CA ASP A 81 11.30 0.48 17.30
C ASP A 81 11.36 1.41 16.10
N PHE A 82 10.24 1.62 15.41
CA PHE A 82 10.14 2.65 14.37
C PHE A 82 10.50 4.04 14.91
N GLY A 83 9.93 4.41 16.06
CA GLY A 83 10.27 5.67 16.73
C GLY A 83 11.76 5.79 17.06
N LYS A 84 12.38 4.72 17.57
CA LYS A 84 13.82 4.69 17.87
C LYS A 84 14.67 4.83 16.61
N VAL A 85 14.31 4.14 15.52
CA VAL A 85 15.03 4.23 14.24
C VAL A 85 14.95 5.64 13.68
N CYS A 86 13.78 6.26 13.67
CA CYS A 86 13.58 7.64 13.25
C CYS A 86 14.45 8.62 14.09
N ASN A 87 14.40 8.48 15.40
CA ASN A 87 15.17 9.35 16.31
C ASN A 87 16.68 9.24 16.08
N ARG A 88 17.18 8.03 15.81
CA ARG A 88 18.61 7.77 15.56
C ARG A 88 19.18 8.58 14.39
N VAL A 89 18.34 8.88 13.39
CA VAL A 89 18.72 9.66 12.20
C VAL A 89 18.18 11.09 12.23
N GLY A 90 17.70 11.57 13.37
CA GLY A 90 17.25 12.95 13.58
C GLY A 90 15.83 13.25 13.03
N VAL A 91 15.06 12.24 12.67
CA VAL A 91 13.66 12.42 12.28
C VAL A 91 12.81 12.66 13.53
N THR A 92 12.12 13.79 13.58
CA THR A 92 11.28 14.19 14.71
C THR A 92 9.78 14.04 14.46
N THR A 93 9.40 13.85 13.19
CA THR A 93 8.01 13.60 12.78
C THR A 93 8.02 12.65 11.60
N ALA A 94 7.24 11.57 11.68
CA ALA A 94 7.09 10.61 10.61
C ALA A 94 5.61 10.45 10.22
N ALA A 95 5.35 10.12 8.95
CA ALA A 95 4.01 9.85 8.45
C ALA A 95 3.89 8.37 8.04
N ASP A 96 2.88 7.69 8.59
CA ASP A 96 2.35 6.43 8.10
C ASP A 96 1.27 6.77 7.08
N LEU A 97 1.58 6.54 5.79
CA LEU A 97 0.81 7.12 4.69
C LEU A 97 -0.45 6.35 4.32
N ILE A 98 -0.67 5.13 4.84
CA ILE A 98 -1.89 4.38 4.53
C ILE A 98 -2.21 3.36 5.63
N ASN A 99 -3.27 3.60 6.37
CA ASN A 99 -3.71 2.74 7.46
C ASN A 99 -5.24 2.72 7.51
N ASP A 100 -5.84 1.61 7.94
CA ASP A 100 -7.30 1.53 8.11
C ASP A 100 -7.75 2.08 9.46
N LEU A 101 -6.83 2.26 10.40
CA LEU A 101 -7.04 2.89 11.70
C LEU A 101 -8.25 2.33 12.48
N PRO A 102 -8.32 1.01 12.74
CA PRO A 102 -9.34 0.47 13.62
C PRO A 102 -9.14 1.01 15.05
N ASP A 103 -10.18 0.99 15.87
CA ASP A 103 -10.15 1.63 17.19
C ASP A 103 -9.08 1.06 18.13
N GLU A 104 -8.79 -0.23 18.04
CA GLU A 104 -7.73 -0.88 18.79
C GLU A 104 -6.34 -0.35 18.42
N ASP A 105 -6.05 -0.15 17.14
CA ASP A 105 -4.76 0.38 16.68
C ASP A 105 -4.60 1.85 17.07
N VAL A 106 -5.68 2.63 16.98
CA VAL A 106 -5.70 4.03 17.43
C VAL A 106 -5.44 4.13 18.92
N ALA A 107 -6.08 3.28 19.72
CA ALA A 107 -5.87 3.25 21.16
C ALA A 107 -4.42 2.88 21.52
N GLU A 108 -3.87 1.87 20.87
CA GLU A 108 -2.49 1.43 21.09
C GLU A 108 -1.47 2.48 20.67
N MET A 109 -1.63 3.08 19.47
CA MET A 109 -0.76 4.18 19.03
C MET A 109 -0.84 5.38 19.97
N THR A 110 -2.04 5.69 20.48
CA THR A 110 -2.22 6.79 21.45
C THR A 110 -1.46 6.50 22.74
N ASP A 111 -1.58 5.29 23.28
CA ASP A 111 -0.86 4.88 24.49
C ASP A 111 0.67 4.96 24.31
N ILE A 112 1.18 4.41 23.20
CA ILE A 112 2.62 4.43 22.89
C ILE A 112 3.13 5.86 22.73
N THR A 113 2.46 6.68 21.93
CA THR A 113 2.94 8.03 21.58
C THR A 113 2.82 9.01 22.75
N ASN A 114 1.87 8.81 23.68
CA ASN A 114 1.76 9.59 24.91
C ASN A 114 2.81 9.21 25.96
N GLY A 115 3.48 8.07 25.79
CA GLY A 115 4.59 7.69 26.65
C GLY A 115 5.71 8.73 26.63
N SER A 116 6.32 9.01 27.80
CA SER A 116 7.42 9.99 27.92
C SER A 116 8.60 9.67 27.01
N ASP A 117 8.84 8.39 26.78
CA ASP A 117 10.02 7.87 26.08
C ASP A 117 9.81 7.71 24.56
N TYR A 118 8.59 7.92 24.04
CA TYR A 118 8.38 7.87 22.60
C TYR A 118 8.95 9.13 21.93
N PRO A 119 9.97 8.99 21.05
CA PRO A 119 10.86 10.11 20.75
C PRO A 119 10.38 11.01 19.60
N ILE A 120 9.35 10.61 18.82
CA ILE A 120 8.91 11.35 17.64
C ILE A 120 7.42 11.68 17.67
N ARG A 121 6.97 12.52 16.74
CA ARG A 121 5.56 12.67 16.41
C ARG A 121 5.20 11.72 15.28
N LEU A 122 4.02 11.14 15.36
CA LEU A 122 3.48 10.24 14.34
C LEU A 122 2.23 10.86 13.71
N MET A 123 2.15 10.84 12.39
CA MET A 123 0.95 11.17 11.64
C MET A 123 0.51 9.93 10.87
N SER A 124 -0.65 9.35 11.20
CA SER A 124 -1.18 8.19 10.49
C SER A 124 -2.42 8.60 9.67
N LEU A 125 -2.38 8.28 8.37
CA LEU A 125 -3.38 8.68 7.40
C LEU A 125 -4.34 7.52 7.13
N LEU A 126 -5.64 7.85 7.16
CA LEU A 126 -6.72 6.90 6.87
C LEU A 126 -6.70 6.52 5.38
N ASN A 127 -6.83 5.24 5.09
CA ASN A 127 -6.98 4.73 3.73
C ASN A 127 -8.32 5.19 3.13
N GLY A 128 -8.27 6.09 2.16
CA GLY A 128 -9.45 6.67 1.52
C GLY A 128 -10.18 5.74 0.55
N LEU A 129 -9.61 4.57 0.25
CA LEU A 129 -10.20 3.58 -0.67
C LEU A 129 -10.67 2.30 0.02
N ALA A 130 -10.56 2.22 1.35
CA ALA A 130 -10.96 1.03 2.11
C ALA A 130 -12.48 0.93 2.36
N GLN A 131 -13.18 2.06 2.35
CA GLN A 131 -14.61 2.18 2.67
C GLN A 131 -15.28 3.19 1.72
N PRO A 132 -16.64 3.23 1.66
CA PRO A 132 -17.34 4.30 0.96
C PRO A 132 -16.93 5.69 1.42
N ALA A 133 -17.01 6.67 0.53
CA ALA A 133 -16.49 8.03 0.77
C ALA A 133 -17.12 8.70 2.00
N GLU A 134 -18.42 8.56 2.18
CA GLU A 134 -19.16 9.13 3.32
C GLU A 134 -18.73 8.52 4.66
N GLU A 135 -18.50 7.20 4.68
CA GLU A 135 -18.01 6.50 5.87
C GLU A 135 -16.56 6.92 6.17
N THR A 136 -15.72 7.03 5.14
CA THR A 136 -14.34 7.52 5.26
C THR A 136 -14.31 8.94 5.81
N SER A 137 -15.16 9.84 5.30
CA SER A 137 -15.28 11.23 5.75
C SER A 137 -15.71 11.28 7.23
N ALA A 138 -16.75 10.53 7.60
CA ALA A 138 -17.22 10.43 8.99
C ALA A 138 -16.10 9.90 9.91
N ARG A 139 -15.42 8.85 9.51
CA ARG A 139 -14.31 8.25 10.26
C ARG A 139 -13.15 9.23 10.41
N ALA A 140 -12.79 9.97 9.38
CA ALA A 140 -11.73 10.97 9.44
C ALA A 140 -12.04 12.09 10.47
N LEU A 141 -13.29 12.54 10.51
CA LEU A 141 -13.74 13.54 11.49
C LEU A 141 -13.71 13.00 12.93
N GLU A 142 -14.03 11.74 13.15
CA GLU A 142 -13.91 11.10 14.47
C GLU A 142 -12.44 10.96 14.89
N LEU A 143 -11.59 10.48 14.00
CA LEU A 143 -10.16 10.33 14.22
C LEU A 143 -9.49 11.67 14.55
N LYS A 144 -9.90 12.75 13.91
CA LYS A 144 -9.40 14.09 14.16
C LYS A 144 -9.59 14.54 15.63
N LYS A 145 -10.64 14.07 16.28
CA LYS A 145 -10.92 14.36 17.71
C LYS A 145 -10.01 13.59 18.66
N LYS A 146 -9.36 12.51 18.17
CA LYS A 146 -8.44 11.66 18.94
C LYS A 146 -6.96 12.07 18.83
N CYS A 147 -6.65 13.20 18.19
CA CYS A 147 -5.28 13.72 18.09
C CYS A 147 -4.71 14.05 19.47
N THR A 148 -3.39 13.83 19.61
CA THR A 148 -2.60 14.25 20.78
C THR A 148 -1.42 15.11 20.32
N ASP A 149 -0.56 15.53 21.25
CA ASP A 149 0.65 16.30 20.92
C ASP A 149 1.62 15.52 20.04
N LYS A 150 1.63 14.16 20.17
CA LYS A 150 2.54 13.29 19.41
C LYS A 150 1.83 12.42 18.38
N LEU A 151 0.50 12.36 18.36
CA LEU A 151 -0.26 11.58 17.36
C LEU A 151 -1.22 12.48 16.60
N ARG A 152 -1.07 12.55 15.26
CA ARG A 152 -1.96 13.28 14.37
C ARG A 152 -2.76 12.28 13.53
N LEU A 153 -4.07 12.43 13.54
CA LEU A 153 -5.04 11.57 12.86
C LEU A 153 -6.03 12.42 12.04
N GLY A 154 -6.84 11.76 11.21
CA GLY A 154 -7.94 12.39 10.48
C GLY A 154 -7.56 12.97 9.10
N ALA A 155 -6.31 12.85 8.68
CA ALA A 155 -5.96 13.05 7.27
C ALA A 155 -6.26 11.76 6.48
N VAL A 156 -6.68 11.92 5.22
CA VAL A 156 -7.03 10.80 4.33
C VAL A 156 -6.00 10.68 3.22
N LYS A 157 -5.58 9.46 2.91
CA LYS A 157 -4.70 9.13 1.80
C LYS A 157 -5.48 8.43 0.69
N ILE A 158 -5.36 8.93 -0.51
CA ILE A 158 -5.85 8.29 -1.73
C ILE A 158 -4.66 7.90 -2.59
N VAL A 159 -4.58 6.63 -2.99
CA VAL A 159 -3.57 6.13 -3.93
C VAL A 159 -4.17 6.21 -5.32
N THR A 160 -3.81 7.25 -6.07
CA THR A 160 -4.40 7.53 -7.39
C THR A 160 -3.81 6.68 -8.50
N ASP A 161 -2.52 6.42 -8.43
CA ASP A 161 -1.73 5.76 -9.46
C ASP A 161 -0.51 5.06 -8.83
N GLY A 162 0.44 4.66 -9.64
CA GLY A 162 1.59 3.89 -9.20
C GLY A 162 2.84 4.71 -8.86
N SER A 163 4.01 4.11 -9.06
CA SER A 163 5.31 4.68 -8.68
C SER A 163 6.17 5.04 -9.91
N ILE A 164 6.88 6.16 -9.84
CA ILE A 164 7.81 6.61 -10.90
C ILE A 164 8.91 5.57 -11.13
N GLN A 165 9.55 5.09 -10.06
CA GLN A 165 10.64 4.12 -10.14
C GLN A 165 10.19 2.72 -10.61
N GLY A 166 8.90 2.40 -10.49
CA GLY A 166 8.31 1.17 -10.98
C GLY A 166 7.69 1.29 -12.39
N PHE A 167 7.76 2.47 -13.00
CA PHE A 167 7.13 2.79 -14.29
C PHE A 167 5.60 2.60 -14.31
N THR A 168 4.96 2.64 -13.15
CA THR A 168 3.51 2.49 -13.00
C THR A 168 2.80 3.79 -12.62
N ALA A 169 3.52 4.85 -12.25
CA ALA A 169 2.92 6.17 -12.05
C ALA A 169 2.34 6.72 -13.37
N ARG A 170 1.17 7.34 -13.28
CA ARG A 170 0.46 7.85 -14.46
C ARG A 170 1.12 9.12 -15.00
N LEU A 171 1.68 9.04 -16.19
CA LEU A 171 2.30 10.15 -16.90
C LEU A 171 1.43 10.59 -18.08
N ARG A 172 1.62 11.84 -18.53
CA ARG A 172 0.97 12.35 -19.74
C ARG A 172 1.49 11.64 -21.02
N TRP A 173 2.77 11.20 -20.99
CA TRP A 173 3.48 10.56 -22.10
C TRP A 173 4.08 9.23 -21.61
N PRO A 174 4.35 8.28 -22.51
CA PRO A 174 5.09 7.07 -22.15
C PRO A 174 6.43 7.39 -21.48
N TYR A 175 6.91 6.48 -20.66
CA TYR A 175 8.21 6.61 -20.02
C TYR A 175 9.33 6.66 -21.04
N HIS A 176 10.19 7.67 -20.96
CA HIS A 176 11.26 7.88 -21.91
C HIS A 176 12.34 6.79 -21.84
N TYR A 177 12.65 6.33 -20.62
CA TYR A 177 13.77 5.43 -20.38
C TYR A 177 13.61 4.05 -21.01
N ASN A 178 12.46 3.45 -20.94
CA ASN A 178 12.23 2.06 -21.38
C ASN A 178 11.05 1.90 -22.36
N GLY A 179 10.42 3.02 -22.76
CA GLY A 179 9.23 2.98 -23.62
C GLY A 179 8.00 2.33 -22.97
N ALA A 180 8.02 2.15 -21.65
CA ALA A 180 6.87 1.61 -20.93
C ALA A 180 5.61 2.46 -21.18
N PRO A 181 4.42 1.87 -21.10
CA PRO A 181 3.16 2.61 -21.09
C PRO A 181 3.17 3.74 -20.06
N ASN A 182 2.28 4.71 -20.21
CA ASN A 182 2.22 5.89 -19.35
C ASN A 182 1.58 5.65 -17.98
N GLY A 183 1.72 4.45 -17.43
CA GLY A 183 1.32 4.07 -16.06
C GLY A 183 -0.12 3.59 -15.93
N ILE A 184 -0.50 3.24 -14.71
CA ILE A 184 -1.76 2.59 -14.35
C ILE A 184 -2.53 3.46 -13.36
N TRP A 185 -3.83 3.66 -13.57
CA TRP A 185 -4.72 4.25 -12.58
C TRP A 185 -5.15 3.23 -11.53
N ASN A 186 -5.02 3.55 -10.24
CA ASN A 186 -5.61 2.77 -9.14
C ASN A 186 -7.06 3.19 -8.85
N ILE A 187 -7.45 4.37 -9.32
CA ILE A 187 -8.82 4.88 -9.30
C ILE A 187 -9.06 5.70 -10.57
N ALA A 188 -10.20 5.53 -11.22
CA ALA A 188 -10.54 6.32 -12.39
C ALA A 188 -10.66 7.82 -12.03
N PRO A 189 -10.23 8.75 -12.90
CA PRO A 189 -10.27 10.19 -12.62
C PRO A 189 -11.67 10.71 -12.26
N GLU A 190 -12.72 10.17 -12.87
CA GLU A 190 -14.11 10.53 -12.61
C GLU A 190 -14.50 10.14 -11.17
N GLN A 191 -14.17 8.93 -10.75
CA GLN A 191 -14.40 8.44 -9.39
C GLN A 191 -13.56 9.21 -8.36
N LEU A 192 -12.34 9.60 -8.72
CA LEU A 192 -11.49 10.41 -7.85
C LEU A 192 -12.12 11.78 -7.58
N ASN A 193 -12.68 12.43 -8.61
CA ASN A 193 -13.34 13.73 -8.44
C ASN A 193 -14.56 13.64 -7.52
N GLU A 194 -15.38 12.58 -7.66
CA GLU A 194 -16.52 12.33 -6.78
C GLU A 194 -16.07 12.07 -5.34
N LEU A 195 -15.06 11.22 -5.15
CA LEU A 195 -14.49 10.90 -3.84
C LEU A 195 -13.96 12.16 -3.13
N VAL A 196 -13.17 12.98 -3.82
CA VAL A 196 -12.58 14.20 -3.24
C VAL A 196 -13.65 15.23 -2.90
N ALA A 197 -14.77 15.27 -3.63
CA ALA A 197 -15.87 16.19 -3.32
C ALA A 197 -16.62 15.84 -2.02
N ILE A 198 -16.55 14.58 -1.58
CA ILE A 198 -17.20 14.07 -0.36
C ILE A 198 -16.25 14.19 0.86
N LEU A 199 -14.95 13.98 0.65
CA LEU A 199 -13.92 14.01 1.69
C LEU A 199 -13.54 15.42 2.12
#